data_e09e36fd0cebf5a4cb0905b239037905
#
_entry.id   e09e36fd0cebf5a4cb0905b239037905
#
_cell.length_a   1.000
_cell.length_b   1.000
_cell.length_c   1.000
_cell.angle_alpha   90.00
_cell.angle_beta   90.00
_cell.angle_gamma   90.00
#
_symmetry.space_group_name_H-M   'P 1'
#
loop_
_entity.id
_entity.type
_entity.pdbx_description
1 polymer ?
#
loop_
_entity_poly.entity_id
_entity_poly.type
_entity_poly.pdbx_seq_one_letter_code
_entity_poly.pdbx_strand_id
1 'polypeptide(L)'
;MIIDIRTYTLVPRKMARYLDLFERHALPVMTRHGLELMGYYVSHIGPLNQVVHLWRYDSLADMERKRSARDADPAWSEFLSLTEGMVLLQDDKVMRPTSFSPVP
;
A
#
# COMPACT_ATOMS: atom_id res chain seq x y z
N MET A 1 4.59 15.57 8.74
CA MET A 1 4.00 14.68 7.73
C MET A 1 5.05 13.73 7.20
N ILE A 2 4.68 12.49 7.01
CA ILE A 2 5.55 11.44 6.46
C ILE A 2 4.83 10.74 5.33
N ILE A 3 5.60 10.07 4.47
CA ILE A 3 5.10 9.30 3.34
C ILE A 3 5.68 7.90 3.43
N ASP A 4 4.82 6.91 3.43
CA ASP A 4 5.19 5.50 3.39
C ASP A 4 5.19 5.07 1.92
N ILE A 5 6.38 4.72 1.42
CA ILE A 5 6.58 4.30 0.02
C ILE A 5 6.79 2.80 0.03
N ARG A 6 5.86 2.09 -0.56
CA ARG A 6 5.87 0.63 -0.56
C ARG A 6 6.08 0.11 -1.97
N THR A 7 7.04 -0.78 -2.12
CA THR A 7 7.34 -1.45 -3.39
C THR A 7 7.17 -2.95 -3.20
N TYR A 8 6.24 -3.54 -3.95
CA TYR A 8 6.01 -4.98 -3.90
C TYR A 8 6.36 -5.59 -5.24
N THR A 9 6.99 -6.76 -5.19
CA THR A 9 7.20 -7.60 -6.37
C THR A 9 6.22 -8.76 -6.28
N LEU A 10 5.39 -8.88 -7.29
CA LEU A 10 4.34 -9.91 -7.34
C LEU A 10 4.81 -11.14 -8.12
N VAL A 11 4.16 -12.25 -7.87
CA VAL A 11 4.32 -13.47 -8.68
C VAL A 11 3.89 -13.15 -10.12
N PRO A 12 4.65 -13.58 -11.15
CA PRO A 12 4.28 -13.35 -12.54
C PRO A 12 2.85 -13.77 -12.84
N ARG A 13 2.14 -12.95 -13.62
CA ARG A 13 0.75 -13.16 -14.06
C ARG A 13 -0.29 -12.95 -12.95
N LYS A 14 0.10 -12.43 -11.78
CA LYS A 14 -0.84 -12.15 -10.70
C LYS A 14 -1.25 -10.68 -10.61
N MET A 15 -0.65 -9.80 -11.44
CA MET A 15 -0.88 -8.36 -11.34
C MET A 15 -2.35 -7.98 -11.46
N ALA A 16 -3.04 -8.42 -12.51
CA ALA A 16 -4.43 -8.04 -12.73
C ALA A 16 -5.33 -8.49 -11.57
N ARG A 17 -5.13 -9.72 -11.09
CA ARG A 17 -5.91 -10.27 -9.99
C ARG A 17 -5.61 -9.54 -8.68
N TYR A 18 -4.33 -9.27 -8.41
CA TYR A 18 -3.92 -8.56 -7.21
C TYR A 18 -4.50 -7.15 -7.15
N LEU A 19 -4.41 -6.41 -8.25
CA LEU A 19 -4.94 -5.05 -8.31
C LEU A 19 -6.46 -5.02 -8.13
N ASP A 20 -7.18 -5.97 -8.74
CA ASP A 20 -8.62 -6.08 -8.56
C ASP A 20 -8.99 -6.36 -7.11
N LEU A 21 -8.30 -7.30 -6.47
CA LEU A 21 -8.54 -7.63 -5.06
C LEU A 21 -8.18 -6.46 -4.15
N PHE A 22 -7.08 -5.75 -4.45
CA PHE A 22 -6.68 -4.59 -3.66
C PHE A 22 -7.75 -3.49 -3.72
N GLU A 23 -8.20 -3.15 -4.91
CA GLU A 23 -9.21 -2.09 -5.08
C GLU A 23 -10.53 -2.45 -4.38
N ARG A 24 -10.98 -3.68 -4.52
CA ARG A 24 -12.28 -4.10 -3.98
C ARG A 24 -12.27 -4.44 -2.49
N HIS A 25 -11.16 -4.95 -1.97
CA HIS A 25 -11.09 -5.46 -0.59
C HIS A 25 -10.18 -4.67 0.32
N ALA A 26 -8.98 -4.28 -0.12
CA ALA A 26 -8.02 -3.57 0.70
C ALA A 26 -8.33 -2.07 0.81
N LEU A 27 -8.57 -1.43 -0.30
CA LEU A 27 -8.77 0.02 -0.35
C LEU A 27 -9.95 0.50 0.50
N PRO A 28 -11.13 -0.16 0.48
CA PRO A 28 -12.23 0.24 1.35
C PRO A 28 -11.89 0.12 2.84
N VAL A 29 -11.17 -0.92 3.26
CA VAL A 29 -10.75 -1.09 4.64
C VAL A 29 -9.78 0.02 5.05
N MET A 30 -8.80 0.28 4.22
CA MET A 30 -7.81 1.33 4.47
C MET A 30 -8.46 2.71 4.56
N THR A 31 -9.35 3.03 3.65
CA THR A 31 -10.08 4.29 3.65
C THR A 31 -10.92 4.44 4.91
N ARG A 32 -11.60 3.37 5.33
CA ARG A 32 -12.42 3.36 6.54
C ARG A 32 -11.61 3.68 7.80
N HIS A 33 -10.35 3.27 7.84
CA HIS A 33 -9.46 3.53 8.97
C HIS A 33 -8.57 4.74 8.78
N GLY A 34 -8.84 5.57 7.78
CA GLY A 34 -8.17 6.84 7.59
C GLY A 34 -6.81 6.78 6.90
N LEU A 35 -6.43 5.62 6.35
CA LEU A 35 -5.20 5.54 5.54
C LEU A 35 -5.43 6.29 4.23
N GLU A 36 -4.52 7.21 3.92
CA GLU A 36 -4.65 8.12 2.79
C GLU A 36 -3.72 7.71 1.66
N LEU A 37 -4.29 7.20 0.59
CA LEU A 37 -3.54 6.81 -0.61
C LEU A 37 -3.21 8.04 -1.44
N MET A 38 -1.91 8.24 -1.73
CA MET A 38 -1.45 9.34 -2.59
C MET A 38 -1.30 8.92 -4.04
N GLY A 39 -0.94 7.68 -4.28
CA GLY A 39 -0.77 7.16 -5.62
C GLY A 39 -0.48 5.66 -5.59
N TYR A 40 -0.81 4.99 -6.67
CA TYR A 40 -0.60 3.55 -6.81
C TYR A 40 -0.17 3.30 -8.26
N TYR A 41 1.03 2.76 -8.45
CA TYR A 41 1.67 2.66 -9.75
C TYR A 41 2.07 1.24 -10.06
N VAL A 42 1.98 0.88 -11.34
CA VAL A 42 2.40 -0.41 -11.86
C VAL A 42 3.60 -0.19 -12.78
N SER A 43 4.60 -1.05 -12.69
CA SER A 43 5.75 -0.99 -13.58
C SER A 43 5.33 -1.12 -15.04
N HIS A 44 5.73 -0.17 -15.87
CA HIS A 44 5.50 -0.19 -17.31
C HIS A 44 6.77 -0.60 -18.07
N ILE A 45 7.91 0.00 -17.68
CA ILE A 45 9.23 -0.33 -18.21
C ILE A 45 10.16 -0.47 -17.01
N GLY A 46 10.99 -1.51 -17.02
CA GLY A 46 11.92 -1.82 -15.92
C GLY A 46 11.57 -3.14 -15.28
N PRO A 47 11.82 -3.31 -13.97
CA PRO A 47 11.48 -4.55 -13.28
C PRO A 47 10.00 -4.86 -13.45
N LEU A 48 9.70 -6.04 -14.00
CA LEU A 48 8.33 -6.48 -14.22
C LEU A 48 7.68 -6.90 -12.91
N ASN A 49 6.36 -6.94 -12.90
CA ASN A 49 5.54 -7.44 -11.78
C ASN A 49 5.68 -6.62 -10.50
N GLN A 50 6.04 -5.35 -10.61
CA GLN A 50 6.16 -4.47 -9.46
C GLN A 50 5.02 -3.47 -9.39
N VAL A 51 4.62 -3.17 -8.15
CA VAL A 51 3.76 -2.05 -7.82
C VAL A 51 4.49 -1.15 -6.84
N VAL A 52 4.23 0.15 -6.94
CA VAL A 52 4.71 1.14 -5.97
C VAL A 52 3.50 1.94 -5.53
N HIS A 53 3.27 2.03 -4.22
CA HIS A 53 2.18 2.85 -3.72
C HIS A 53 2.64 3.71 -2.55
N LEU A 54 2.03 4.88 -2.43
CA LEU A 54 2.42 5.91 -1.48
C LEU A 54 1.24 6.23 -0.56
N TRP A 55 1.52 6.27 0.73
CA TRP A 55 0.54 6.54 1.78
C TRP A 55 1.00 7.70 2.63
N ARG A 56 0.11 8.67 2.85
CA ARG A 56 0.42 9.84 3.65
C ARG A 56 -0.09 9.67 5.08
N TYR A 57 0.76 10.06 6.04
CA TYR A 57 0.40 10.09 7.45
C TYR A 57 0.89 11.40 8.07
N ASP A 58 0.21 11.87 9.12
CA ASP A 58 0.61 13.08 9.82
C ASP A 58 1.90 12.89 10.63
N SER A 59 2.11 11.67 11.16
CA SER A 59 3.25 11.32 11.99
C SER A 59 3.42 9.80 12.04
N LEU A 60 4.52 9.34 12.64
CA LEU A 60 4.71 7.91 12.90
C LEU A 60 3.63 7.36 13.84
N ALA A 61 3.24 8.13 14.85
CA ALA A 61 2.17 7.73 15.76
C ALA A 61 0.84 7.57 15.03
N ASP A 62 0.54 8.49 14.11
CA ASP A 62 -0.65 8.42 13.26
C ASP A 62 -0.64 7.16 12.39
N MET A 63 0.52 6.86 11.78
CA MET A 63 0.70 5.66 10.97
C MET A 63 0.44 4.40 11.78
N GLU A 64 1.07 4.28 12.95
CA GLU A 64 0.91 3.11 13.82
C GLU A 64 -0.53 2.91 14.25
N ARG A 65 -1.21 3.99 14.65
CA ARG A 65 -2.59 3.94 15.09
C ARG A 65 -3.53 3.48 13.99
N LYS A 66 -3.40 4.05 12.79
CA LYS A 66 -4.25 3.72 11.64
C LYS A 66 -4.01 2.30 11.15
N ARG A 67 -2.75 1.89 11.10
CA ARG A 67 -2.40 0.53 10.67
C ARG A 67 -2.88 -0.52 11.67
N SER A 68 -2.78 -0.25 12.96
CA SER A 68 -3.28 -1.16 13.99
C SER A 68 -4.80 -1.31 13.89
N ALA A 69 -5.53 -0.22 13.65
CA ALA A 69 -6.97 -0.27 13.46
C ALA A 69 -7.35 -1.09 12.22
N ARG A 70 -6.64 -0.90 11.11
CA ARG A 70 -6.81 -1.70 9.89
C ARG A 70 -6.56 -3.18 10.17
N ASP A 71 -5.46 -3.50 10.84
CA ASP A 71 -5.07 -4.88 11.11
C ASP A 71 -6.10 -5.61 11.99
N ALA A 72 -6.80 -4.89 12.85
CA ALA A 72 -7.84 -5.45 13.70
C ALA A 72 -9.19 -5.63 12.98
N ASP A 73 -9.34 -5.10 11.78
CA ASP A 73 -10.56 -5.23 11.00
C ASP A 73 -10.59 -6.60 10.31
N PRO A 74 -11.66 -7.41 10.52
CA PRO A 74 -11.76 -8.73 9.86
C PRO A 74 -11.68 -8.68 8.35
N ALA A 75 -12.10 -7.57 7.73
CA ALA A 75 -12.01 -7.40 6.28
C ALA A 75 -10.57 -7.34 5.79
N TRP A 76 -9.63 -6.90 6.65
CA TRP A 76 -8.21 -6.93 6.31
C TRP A 76 -7.68 -8.36 6.26
N SER A 77 -8.03 -9.18 7.24
CA SER A 77 -7.65 -10.61 7.25
C SER A 77 -8.22 -11.33 6.02
N GLU A 78 -9.43 -10.98 5.60
CA GLU A 78 -10.04 -11.52 4.38
C GLU A 78 -9.21 -11.18 3.15
N PHE A 79 -8.78 -9.91 3.01
CA PHE A 79 -7.92 -9.47 1.91
C PHE A 79 -6.60 -10.25 1.90
N LEU A 80 -5.96 -10.39 3.05
CA LEU A 80 -4.72 -11.14 3.16
C LEU A 80 -4.88 -12.60 2.74
N SER A 81 -5.99 -13.23 3.09
CA SER A 81 -6.31 -14.60 2.65
C SER A 81 -6.49 -14.69 1.14
N LEU A 82 -7.21 -13.73 0.55
CA LEU A 82 -7.47 -13.70 -0.88
C LEU A 82 -6.20 -13.48 -1.72
N THR A 83 -5.21 -12.80 -1.16
CA THR A 83 -3.96 -12.48 -1.87
C THR A 83 -2.78 -13.36 -1.44
N GLU A 84 -3.04 -14.39 -0.65
CA GLU A 84 -1.99 -15.29 -0.18
C GLU A 84 -1.20 -15.86 -1.36
N GLY A 85 0.13 -15.82 -1.24
CA GLY A 85 1.03 -16.33 -2.26
C GLY A 85 1.21 -15.44 -3.49
N MET A 86 0.60 -14.27 -3.54
CA MET A 86 0.71 -13.38 -4.69
C MET A 86 1.89 -12.42 -4.62
N VAL A 87 2.42 -12.14 -3.44
CA VAL A 87 3.52 -11.20 -3.21
C VAL A 87 4.80 -11.98 -2.91
N LEU A 88 5.86 -11.74 -3.70
CA LEU A 88 7.17 -12.36 -3.49
C LEU A 88 8.04 -11.54 -2.55
N LEU A 89 8.08 -10.23 -2.77
CA LEU A 89 8.95 -9.32 -2.02
C LEU A 89 8.19 -8.06 -1.66
N GLN A 90 8.48 -7.53 -0.48
CA GLN A 90 7.95 -6.25 -0.02
C GLN A 90 9.11 -5.39 0.47
N ASP A 91 9.14 -4.15 0.01
CA ASP A 91 10.08 -3.14 0.47
C ASP A 91 9.28 -1.93 0.94
N ASP A 92 9.73 -1.31 2.03
CA ASP A 92 9.01 -0.22 2.68
C ASP A 92 10.00 0.86 3.11
N LYS A 93 9.70 2.11 2.75
CA LYS A 93 10.49 3.27 3.14
C LYS A 93 9.57 4.36 3.64
N VAL A 94 9.84 4.84 4.85
CA VAL A 94 9.15 5.99 5.40
C VAL A 94 10.03 7.21 5.20
N MET A 95 9.53 8.21 4.49
CA MET A 95 10.29 9.39 4.09
C MET A 95 9.55 10.67 4.48
N ARG A 96 10.30 11.75 4.58
CA ARG A 96 9.76 13.08 4.81
C ARG A 96 9.92 13.89 3.53
N PRO A 97 8.90 14.66 3.13
CA PRO A 97 9.07 15.55 1.98
C PRO A 97 10.07 16.66 2.31
N THR A 98 10.82 17.10 1.31
CA THR A 98 11.67 18.28 1.42
C THR A 98 10.81 19.54 1.40
N SER A 99 11.40 20.67 1.82
CA SER A 99 10.68 21.96 1.82
C SER A 99 10.27 22.41 0.40
N PHE A 100 10.96 21.92 -0.61
CA PHE A 100 10.69 22.28 -2.01
C PHE A 100 9.94 21.20 -2.78
N SER A 101 9.50 20.13 -2.12
CA SER A 101 8.72 19.08 -2.78
C SER A 101 7.34 19.65 -3.18
N PRO A 102 6.97 19.65 -4.47
CA PRO A 102 5.68 20.21 -4.92
C PRO A 102 4.50 19.33 -4.50
N VAL A 103 4.75 18.03 -4.31
CA VAL A 103 3.78 17.07 -3.82
C VAL A 103 4.33 16.45 -2.56
N PRO A 104 3.56 16.48 -1.48
CA PRO A 104 3.99 15.85 -0.22
C PRO A 104 4.26 14.36 -0.39
#